data_b12f9b4467370b842d17648bc6e58a4b
#
_entry.id   b12f9b4467370b842d17648bc6e58a4b
#
_cell.length_a   1.000
_cell.length_b   1.000
_cell.length_c   1.000
_cell.angle_alpha   90.00
_cell.angle_beta   90.00
_cell.angle_gamma   90.00
#
_symmetry.space_group_name_H-M   'P 1'
#
loop_
_entity.id
_entity.type
_entity.pdbx_description
1 polymer ?
#
loop_
_entity_poly.entity_id
_entity_poly.type
_entity_poly.pdbx_seq_one_letter_code
_entity_poly.pdbx_strand_id
1 'polypeptide(L)'
;MHRPTLEELQDRFEIDELLTRYAQAIDDRTFDLLDTVFTPDAHVDYTSAGGVAGDYPTIKAWLTEVLGFFPAYQHLVGNRRVILDGDTATAVSMFHNPMAMADGTLFFCGGEYHDRLVRTAEGWRIAERIERTAYATAAVPTTNPPPPAAG
;
A
#
# COMPACT_ATOMS: atom_id res chain seq x y z
N MET A 1 11.81 1.78 30.94
CA MET A 1 11.55 2.16 29.53
C MET A 1 12.70 1.58 28.70
N HIS A 2 12.40 0.69 27.76
CA HIS A 2 13.41 0.14 26.84
C HIS A 2 13.96 1.25 25.95
N ARG A 3 15.29 1.40 25.93
CA ARG A 3 15.98 2.31 25.00
C ARG A 3 16.41 1.50 23.79
N PRO A 4 16.00 1.87 22.56
CA PRO A 4 16.33 1.09 21.38
C PRO A 4 17.84 1.08 21.12
N THR A 5 18.33 -0.03 20.61
CA THR A 5 19.70 -0.18 20.12
C THR A 5 19.87 0.55 18.78
N LEU A 6 21.11 0.72 18.33
CA LEU A 6 21.39 1.30 17.01
C LEU A 6 20.78 0.42 15.88
N GLU A 7 20.89 -0.89 16.01
CA GLU A 7 20.31 -1.84 15.05
C GLU A 7 18.80 -1.72 14.98
N GLU A 8 18.10 -1.68 16.11
CA GLU A 8 16.65 -1.46 16.14
C GLU A 8 16.24 -0.12 15.51
N LEU A 9 17.06 0.92 15.66
CA LEU A 9 16.81 2.22 15.01
C LEU A 9 17.02 2.14 13.50
N GLN A 10 18.03 1.43 13.03
CA GLN A 10 18.28 1.20 11.61
C GLN A 10 17.12 0.40 10.98
N ASP A 11 16.68 -0.66 11.63
CA ASP A 11 15.54 -1.47 11.17
C ASP A 11 14.26 -0.63 11.05
N ARG A 12 13.97 0.18 12.05
CA ARG A 12 12.80 1.07 12.03
C ARG A 12 12.89 2.10 10.90
N PHE A 13 14.08 2.64 10.67
CA PHE A 13 14.31 3.57 9.57
C PHE A 13 14.13 2.89 8.20
N GLU A 14 14.70 1.69 8.01
CA GLU A 14 14.52 0.93 6.76
C GLU A 14 13.05 0.58 6.49
N ILE A 15 12.31 0.18 7.53
CA ILE A 15 10.87 -0.09 7.40
C ILE A 15 10.10 1.19 7.07
N ASP A 16 10.47 2.32 7.66
CA ASP A 16 9.85 3.63 7.35
C ASP A 16 10.07 4.02 5.89
N GLU A 17 11.31 3.87 5.40
CA GLU A 17 11.66 4.09 3.99
C GLU A 17 10.94 3.12 3.05
N LEU A 18 10.75 1.85 3.47
CA LEU A 18 10.01 0.85 2.71
C LEU A 18 8.54 1.26 2.51
N LEU A 19 7.88 1.71 3.58
CA LEU A 19 6.48 2.14 3.55
C LEU A 19 6.31 3.44 2.74
N THR A 20 7.28 4.33 2.81
CA THR A 20 7.35 5.54 1.98
C THR A 20 7.53 5.18 0.50
N ARG A 21 8.41 4.22 0.20
CA ARG A 21 8.64 3.73 -1.17
C ARG A 21 7.38 3.10 -1.77
N TYR A 22 6.60 2.39 -0.97
CA TYR A 22 5.30 1.90 -1.42
C TYR A 22 4.41 3.03 -1.92
N ALA A 23 4.18 4.06 -1.09
CA ALA A 23 3.35 5.21 -1.47
C ALA A 23 3.89 5.91 -2.73
N GLN A 24 5.19 6.10 -2.80
CA GLN A 24 5.86 6.72 -3.95
C GLN A 24 5.69 5.89 -5.22
N ALA A 25 5.87 4.56 -5.16
CA ALA A 25 5.69 3.67 -6.31
C ALA A 25 4.27 3.75 -6.89
N ILE A 26 3.27 3.87 -6.02
CA ILE A 26 1.86 4.03 -6.41
C ILE A 26 1.64 5.42 -7.04
N ASP A 27 2.05 6.48 -6.34
CA ASP A 27 1.77 7.86 -6.75
C ASP A 27 2.50 8.25 -8.05
N ASP A 28 3.73 7.79 -8.22
CA ASP A 28 4.53 8.00 -9.44
C ASP A 28 4.19 7.02 -10.57
N ARG A 29 3.28 6.06 -10.31
CA ARG A 29 2.91 4.99 -11.26
C ARG A 29 4.12 4.14 -11.71
N THR A 30 5.14 4.04 -10.87
CA THR A 30 6.33 3.20 -11.08
C THR A 30 6.14 1.83 -10.42
N PHE A 31 5.14 1.08 -10.89
CA PHE A 31 4.70 -0.16 -10.24
C PHE A 31 5.78 -1.23 -10.14
N ASP A 32 6.80 -1.21 -11.01
CA ASP A 32 7.95 -2.12 -10.90
C ASP A 32 8.78 -1.88 -9.64
N LEU A 33 8.73 -0.68 -9.05
CA LEU A 33 9.38 -0.38 -7.78
C LEU A 33 8.76 -1.18 -6.62
N LEU A 34 7.51 -1.63 -6.75
CA LEU A 34 6.85 -2.51 -5.77
C LEU A 34 7.57 -3.85 -5.61
N ASP A 35 8.35 -4.31 -6.59
CA ASP A 35 9.18 -5.52 -6.48
C ASP A 35 10.27 -5.39 -5.41
N THR A 36 10.59 -4.16 -5.00
CA THR A 36 11.49 -3.87 -3.88
C THR A 36 10.78 -3.64 -2.56
N VAL A 37 9.45 -3.67 -2.55
CA VAL A 37 8.61 -3.46 -1.37
C VAL A 37 8.05 -4.78 -0.84
N PHE A 38 7.54 -5.63 -1.73
CA PHE A 38 6.93 -6.90 -1.38
C PHE A 38 7.89 -8.07 -1.62
N THR A 39 7.71 -9.16 -0.85
CA THR A 39 8.32 -10.43 -1.25
C THR A 39 7.61 -10.97 -2.49
N PRO A 40 8.28 -11.78 -3.33
CA PRO A 40 7.66 -12.33 -4.55
C PRO A 40 6.39 -13.15 -4.29
N ASP A 41 6.29 -13.76 -3.11
CA ASP A 41 5.19 -14.61 -2.64
C ASP A 41 4.26 -13.90 -1.62
N ALA A 42 4.35 -12.58 -1.50
CA ALA A 42 3.53 -11.84 -0.55
C ALA A 42 2.04 -12.04 -0.82
N HIS A 43 1.26 -12.09 0.26
CA HIS A 43 -0.20 -12.01 0.19
C HIS A 43 -0.67 -10.59 0.49
N VAL A 44 -1.56 -10.07 -0.34
CA VAL A 44 -2.09 -8.71 -0.18
C VAL A 44 -3.62 -8.74 -0.29
N ASP A 45 -4.28 -8.10 0.66
CA ASP A 45 -5.74 -8.01 0.73
C ASP A 45 -6.20 -6.54 0.80
N TYR A 46 -6.83 -6.07 -0.28
CA TYR A 46 -7.45 -4.76 -0.41
C TYR A 46 -9.00 -4.84 -0.46
N THR A 47 -9.57 -5.97 -0.07
CA THR A 47 -11.03 -6.19 -0.18
C THR A 47 -11.84 -5.27 0.71
N SER A 48 -11.29 -4.77 1.81
CA SER A 48 -12.00 -3.86 2.72
C SER A 48 -12.38 -2.51 2.08
N ALA A 49 -11.63 -2.07 1.06
CA ALA A 49 -11.94 -0.88 0.26
C ALA A 49 -12.71 -1.21 -1.03
N GLY A 50 -13.12 -2.45 -1.22
CA GLY A 50 -13.76 -2.92 -2.45
C GLY A 50 -12.79 -3.37 -3.53
N GLY A 51 -11.51 -3.54 -3.18
CA GLY A 51 -10.48 -4.11 -4.05
C GLY A 51 -10.50 -5.64 -4.07
N VAL A 52 -9.35 -6.23 -4.32
CA VAL A 52 -9.13 -7.67 -4.45
C VAL A 52 -8.09 -8.16 -3.44
N ALA A 53 -8.06 -9.48 -3.23
CA ALA A 53 -7.02 -10.14 -2.46
C ALA A 53 -6.34 -11.21 -3.33
N GLY A 54 -5.05 -11.44 -3.09
CA GLY A 54 -4.30 -12.47 -3.81
C GLY A 54 -2.80 -12.40 -3.56
N ASP A 55 -2.06 -13.12 -4.38
CA ASP A 55 -0.62 -13.04 -4.38
C ASP A 55 -0.12 -11.71 -4.97
N TYR A 56 1.10 -11.37 -4.66
CA TYR A 56 1.68 -10.08 -5.08
C TYR A 56 1.65 -9.86 -6.60
N PRO A 57 2.00 -10.82 -7.48
CA PRO A 57 1.89 -10.62 -8.92
C PRO A 57 0.47 -10.26 -9.39
N THR A 58 -0.54 -10.91 -8.84
CA THR A 58 -1.96 -10.62 -9.13
C THR A 58 -2.33 -9.21 -8.67
N ILE A 59 -1.90 -8.83 -7.47
CA ILE A 59 -2.18 -7.50 -6.91
C ILE A 59 -1.45 -6.40 -7.69
N LYS A 60 -0.20 -6.61 -8.09
CA LYS A 60 0.55 -5.65 -8.92
C LYS A 60 -0.16 -5.39 -10.24
N ALA A 61 -0.63 -6.44 -10.91
CA ALA A 61 -1.39 -6.32 -12.16
C ALA A 61 -2.70 -5.54 -11.94
N TRP A 62 -3.44 -5.87 -10.88
CA TRP A 62 -4.68 -5.19 -10.53
C TRP A 62 -4.46 -3.70 -10.19
N LEU A 63 -3.44 -3.36 -9.41
CA LEU A 63 -3.09 -1.96 -9.10
C LEU A 63 -2.77 -1.17 -10.36
N THR A 64 -2.00 -1.76 -11.27
CA THR A 64 -1.64 -1.14 -12.55
C THR A 64 -2.89 -0.81 -13.37
N GLU A 65 -3.88 -1.69 -13.36
CA GLU A 65 -5.14 -1.50 -14.08
C GLU A 65 -6.07 -0.50 -13.37
N VAL A 66 -6.40 -0.74 -12.10
CA VAL A 66 -7.42 0.03 -11.38
C VAL A 66 -7.01 1.48 -11.17
N LEU A 67 -5.74 1.74 -10.89
CA LEU A 67 -5.23 3.10 -10.69
C LEU A 67 -5.16 3.89 -12.01
N GLY A 68 -5.20 3.22 -13.15
CA GLY A 68 -5.36 3.85 -14.46
C GLY A 68 -6.69 4.60 -14.63
N PHE A 69 -7.72 4.28 -13.85
CA PHE A 69 -9.02 4.96 -13.90
C PHE A 69 -9.04 6.32 -13.20
N PHE A 70 -8.06 6.58 -12.36
CA PHE A 70 -7.98 7.84 -11.61
C PHE A 70 -6.99 8.79 -12.29
N PRO A 71 -7.43 9.97 -12.81
CA PRO A 71 -6.54 10.96 -13.39
C PRO A 71 -5.45 11.45 -12.45
N ALA A 72 -5.77 11.57 -11.15
CA ALA A 72 -4.83 11.97 -10.11
C ALA A 72 -5.20 11.33 -8.78
N TYR A 73 -4.20 11.02 -7.98
CA TYR A 73 -4.35 10.53 -6.61
C TYR A 73 -3.07 10.78 -5.83
N GLN A 74 -3.19 10.68 -4.52
CA GLN A 74 -2.06 10.78 -3.60
C GLN A 74 -2.26 9.82 -2.43
N HIS A 75 -1.22 9.08 -2.08
CA HIS A 75 -1.20 8.19 -0.91
C HIS A 75 -0.42 8.85 0.22
N LEU A 76 -1.12 9.23 1.28
CA LEU A 76 -0.50 9.67 2.52
C LEU A 76 -0.46 8.48 3.49
N VAL A 77 0.74 7.98 3.81
CA VAL A 77 0.96 6.87 4.73
C VAL A 77 1.76 7.38 5.93
N GLY A 78 1.17 7.29 7.12
CA GLY A 78 1.74 7.87 8.32
C GLY A 78 1.35 7.16 9.62
N ASN A 79 1.64 7.79 10.77
CA ASN A 79 1.32 7.30 12.12
C ASN A 79 1.70 5.83 12.31
N ARG A 80 2.92 5.50 11.93
CA ARG A 80 3.42 4.12 11.88
C ARG A 80 3.74 3.58 13.26
N ARG A 81 3.29 2.37 13.55
CA ARG A 81 3.66 1.60 14.72
C ARG A 81 4.32 0.31 14.28
N VAL A 82 5.61 0.17 14.56
CA VAL A 82 6.44 -0.98 14.19
C VAL A 82 6.83 -1.76 15.44
N ILE A 83 6.65 -3.07 15.41
CA ILE A 83 7.12 -4.00 16.42
C ILE A 83 8.12 -4.94 15.76
N LEU A 84 9.37 -4.88 16.21
CA LEU A 84 10.45 -5.74 15.73
C LEU A 84 10.50 -7.04 16.53
N ASP A 85 10.74 -8.16 15.86
CA ASP A 85 10.94 -9.48 16.45
C ASP A 85 12.01 -10.24 15.64
N GLY A 86 13.27 -9.94 15.90
CA GLY A 86 14.41 -10.50 15.15
C GLY A 86 14.35 -10.16 13.67
N ASP A 87 14.28 -11.17 12.82
CA ASP A 87 14.20 -11.03 11.36
C ASP A 87 12.79 -10.87 10.83
N THR A 88 11.83 -10.67 11.72
CA THR A 88 10.44 -10.35 11.40
C THR A 88 9.99 -9.07 12.08
N ALA A 89 8.96 -8.43 11.53
CA ALA A 89 8.32 -7.28 12.15
C ALA A 89 6.84 -7.24 11.78
N THR A 90 6.07 -6.53 12.60
CA THR A 90 4.73 -6.09 12.23
C THR A 90 4.70 -4.57 12.19
N ALA A 91 3.98 -4.02 11.22
CA ALA A 91 3.74 -2.59 11.13
C ALA A 91 2.25 -2.33 10.94
N VAL A 92 1.74 -1.34 11.65
CA VAL A 92 0.43 -0.75 11.37
C VAL A 92 0.67 0.70 10.98
N SER A 93 0.23 1.08 9.80
CA SER A 93 0.34 2.45 9.30
C SER A 93 -1.03 2.96 8.86
N MET A 94 -1.34 4.21 9.19
CA MET A 94 -2.55 4.86 8.70
C MET A 94 -2.34 5.31 7.26
N PHE A 95 -3.39 5.22 6.46
CA PHE A 95 -3.40 5.81 5.13
C PHE A 95 -4.58 6.77 4.95
N HIS A 96 -4.38 7.76 4.10
CA HIS A 96 -5.41 8.66 3.59
C HIS A 96 -5.13 8.91 2.11
N ASN A 97 -6.05 8.46 1.27
CA ASN A 97 -5.86 8.46 -0.17
C ASN A 97 -6.96 9.30 -0.84
N PRO A 98 -6.74 10.60 -1.05
CA PRO A 98 -7.57 11.40 -1.94
C PRO A 98 -7.32 11.00 -3.39
N MET A 99 -8.40 10.78 -4.13
CA MET A 99 -8.36 10.33 -5.53
C MET A 99 -9.34 11.15 -6.36
N ALA A 100 -8.88 11.64 -7.51
CA ALA A 100 -9.73 12.35 -8.45
C ALA A 100 -10.42 11.36 -9.40
N MET A 101 -11.73 11.51 -9.56
CA MET A 101 -12.49 10.79 -10.56
C MET A 101 -12.43 11.50 -11.91
N ALA A 102 -12.76 10.79 -13.00
CA ALA A 102 -12.74 11.37 -14.35
C ALA A 102 -13.70 12.57 -14.54
N ASP A 103 -14.76 12.65 -13.75
CA ASP A 103 -15.71 13.78 -13.74
C ASP A 103 -15.27 14.96 -12.87
N GLY A 104 -14.07 14.89 -12.28
CA GLY A 104 -13.49 15.92 -11.41
C GLY A 104 -13.96 15.84 -9.95
N THR A 105 -14.83 14.90 -9.58
CA THR A 105 -15.17 14.68 -8.17
C THR A 105 -14.02 14.04 -7.43
N LEU A 106 -13.92 14.28 -6.11
CA LEU A 106 -12.94 13.66 -5.25
C LEU A 106 -13.54 12.48 -4.49
N PHE A 107 -12.82 11.39 -4.53
CA PHE A 107 -13.06 10.20 -3.72
C PHE A 107 -12.00 10.15 -2.62
N PHE A 108 -12.41 9.82 -1.40
CA PHE A 108 -11.50 9.66 -0.27
C PHE A 108 -11.66 8.26 0.32
N CYS A 109 -10.53 7.62 0.55
CA CYS A 109 -10.46 6.36 1.28
C CYS A 109 -9.37 6.49 2.33
N GLY A 110 -9.62 6.01 3.53
CA GLY A 110 -8.66 6.01 4.60
C GLY A 110 -8.88 4.85 5.56
N GLY A 111 -7.81 4.49 6.26
CA GLY A 111 -7.81 3.36 7.17
C GLY A 111 -6.41 2.99 7.60
N GLU A 112 -6.15 1.71 7.73
CA GLU A 112 -4.87 1.17 8.17
C GLU A 112 -4.38 0.05 7.24
N TYR A 113 -3.07 0.03 6.99
CA TYR A 113 -2.36 -1.14 6.49
C TYR A 113 -1.80 -1.92 7.67
N HIS A 114 -2.11 -3.20 7.74
CA HIS A 114 -1.54 -4.15 8.69
C HIS A 114 -0.56 -5.03 7.94
N ASP A 115 0.72 -4.83 8.20
CA ASP A 115 1.81 -5.47 7.48
C ASP A 115 2.56 -6.46 8.37
N ARG A 116 2.88 -7.62 7.82
CA ARG A 116 3.91 -8.51 8.33
C ARG A 116 5.13 -8.41 7.42
N LEU A 117 6.26 -8.11 8.01
CA LEU A 117 7.52 -7.87 7.30
C LEU A 117 8.54 -8.96 7.65
N VAL A 118 9.43 -9.21 6.71
CA VAL A 118 10.56 -10.13 6.87
C VAL A 118 11.84 -9.44 6.39
N ARG A 119 12.95 -9.74 7.08
CA ARG A 119 14.28 -9.34 6.65
C ARG A 119 14.75 -10.30 5.57
N THR A 120 15.15 -9.77 4.44
CA THR A 120 15.75 -10.52 3.33
C THR A 120 17.22 -10.13 3.16
N ALA A 121 17.96 -10.81 2.28
CA ALA A 121 19.31 -10.42 1.94
C ALA A 121 19.41 -9.01 1.33
N GLU A 122 18.31 -8.48 0.81
CA GLU A 122 18.23 -7.15 0.18
C GLU A 122 17.51 -6.11 1.06
N GLY A 123 17.33 -6.39 2.36
CA GLY A 123 16.64 -5.55 3.31
C GLY A 123 15.22 -6.01 3.64
N TRP A 124 14.49 -5.19 4.35
CA TRP A 124 13.12 -5.49 4.76
C TRP A 124 12.17 -5.53 3.57
N ARG A 125 11.18 -6.46 3.63
CA ARG A 125 10.10 -6.60 2.64
C ARG A 125 8.78 -6.92 3.34
N ILE A 126 7.67 -6.50 2.74
CA ILE A 126 6.33 -6.89 3.18
C ILE A 126 6.04 -8.28 2.62
N ALA A 127 5.77 -9.22 3.53
CA ALA A 127 5.36 -10.59 3.18
C ALA A 127 3.84 -10.77 3.23
N GLU A 128 3.13 -9.90 3.96
CA GLU A 128 1.68 -9.88 4.01
C GLU A 128 1.21 -8.45 4.28
N ARG A 129 0.17 -8.01 3.58
CA ARG A 129 -0.56 -6.77 3.84
C ARG A 129 -2.05 -7.01 3.88
N ILE A 130 -2.69 -6.57 4.95
CA ILE A 130 -4.15 -6.53 5.07
C ILE A 130 -4.57 -5.08 5.23
N GLU A 131 -5.34 -4.56 4.28
CA GLU A 131 -5.96 -3.24 4.39
C GLU A 131 -7.22 -3.32 5.24
N ARG A 132 -7.40 -2.34 6.10
CA ARG A 132 -8.62 -2.14 6.91
C ARG A 132 -9.13 -0.74 6.70
N THR A 133 -10.16 -0.61 5.89
CA THR A 133 -10.80 0.68 5.60
C THR A 133 -11.57 1.17 6.82
N ALA A 134 -11.27 2.39 7.25
CA ALA A 134 -12.02 3.08 8.31
C ALA A 134 -13.15 3.93 7.74
N TYR A 135 -12.95 4.52 6.57
CA TYR A 135 -13.95 5.33 5.86
C TYR A 135 -13.65 5.34 4.35
N ALA A 136 -14.71 5.50 3.57
CA ALA A 136 -14.64 5.76 2.13
C ALA A 136 -15.85 6.59 1.72
N THR A 137 -15.69 7.53 0.80
CA THR A 137 -16.79 8.35 0.27
C THR A 137 -17.56 7.65 -0.85
N ALA A 138 -16.94 6.63 -1.48
CA ALA A 138 -17.55 5.73 -2.48
C ALA A 138 -16.80 4.39 -2.47
N ALA A 139 -17.35 3.37 -3.10
CA ALA A 139 -16.63 2.11 -3.34
C ALA A 139 -15.58 2.31 -4.43
N VAL A 140 -14.43 1.64 -4.29
CA VAL A 140 -13.44 1.55 -5.37
C VAL A 140 -14.09 0.86 -6.57
N PRO A 141 -13.95 1.40 -7.80
CA PRO A 141 -14.47 0.75 -8.99
C PRO A 141 -13.92 -0.68 -9.13
N THR A 142 -14.80 -1.66 -9.16
CA THR A 142 -14.41 -3.08 -9.27
C THR A 142 -14.43 -3.60 -10.71
N THR A 143 -14.92 -2.78 -11.64
CA THR A 143 -15.05 -3.11 -13.07
C THR A 143 -14.50 -1.97 -13.92
N ASN A 144 -14.07 -2.30 -15.13
CA ASN A 144 -13.69 -1.29 -16.12
C ASN A 144 -14.80 -0.24 -16.24
N PRO A 145 -14.50 1.06 -16.20
CA PRO A 145 -15.48 2.07 -16.52
C PRO A 145 -16.02 1.79 -17.94
N PRO A 146 -17.29 2.12 -18.21
CA PRO A 146 -17.79 2.05 -19.58
C PRO A 146 -16.90 2.93 -20.47
N PRO A 147 -16.63 2.54 -21.71
CA PRO A 147 -15.87 3.36 -22.64
C PRO A 147 -16.52 4.75 -22.72
N PRO A 148 -15.72 5.81 -22.88
CA PRO A 148 -16.24 7.16 -23.01
C PRO A 148 -17.31 7.18 -24.12
N ALA A 149 -18.45 7.80 -23.84
CA ALA A 149 -19.49 7.97 -24.84
C ALA A 149 -18.87 8.61 -26.09
N ALA A 150 -19.03 7.96 -27.24
CA ALA A 150 -18.60 8.51 -28.50
C ALA A 150 -19.31 9.84 -28.70
N GLY A 151 -18.53 10.92 -28.64
CA GLY A 151 -19.00 12.28 -28.92
C GLY A 151 -19.12 12.53 -30.42
#